data_53c43960ce7b01492e1e4f597333d794
#
_entry.id   53c43960ce7b01492e1e4f597333d794
#
_cell.length_a   1.000
_cell.length_b   1.000
_cell.length_c   1.000
_cell.angle_alpha   90.00
_cell.angle_beta   90.00
_cell.angle_gamma   90.00
#
_symmetry.space_group_name_H-M   'P 1'
#
loop_
_entity.id
_entity.type
_entity.pdbx_description
1 polymer ?
#
loop_
_entity_poly.entity_id
_entity_poly.type
_entity_poly.pdbx_seq_one_letter_code
_entity_poly.pdbx_strand_id
1 'polypeptide(L)'
;GGSPTTGMKKLSNRLMKLFGVDTDDVTEEEIISMVNEGHEQGVLQANEAEMIHNIFEFGDKDAKDIMVHRKNIIAIDGTMTFLEMLDFTIENNYSRYPVYIDDIDNIIGVLHIKEVLALCQKQEIYHTAIKDIKGLIREVDFIPETRNINTLFTMMQNAKTHMVIVVDEYGQTSGIVAMEDILEEIVGNIEDEHDQE
;
A
#
# COMPACT_ATOMS: atom_id res chain seq x y z
N GLY A 1 -32.45 5.13 3.71
CA GLY A 1 -33.02 5.74 4.90
C GLY A 1 -31.96 6.47 5.70
N GLY A 2 -31.87 7.82 5.52
CA GLY A 2 -30.96 8.62 6.32
C GLY A 2 -31.40 8.60 7.80
N SER A 3 -30.44 8.53 8.71
CA SER A 3 -30.74 8.54 10.13
C SER A 3 -31.44 9.86 10.52
N PRO A 4 -32.42 9.84 11.44
CA PRO A 4 -33.11 11.05 11.89
C PRO A 4 -32.19 12.14 12.44
N THR A 5 -31.00 11.74 12.94
CA THR A 5 -29.97 12.63 13.47
C THR A 5 -29.32 13.50 12.40
N THR A 6 -29.16 13.01 11.17
CA THR A 6 -28.56 13.78 10.06
C THR A 6 -29.47 14.90 9.56
N GLY A 7 -30.79 14.66 9.50
CA GLY A 7 -31.78 15.66 9.12
C GLY A 7 -31.93 16.76 10.14
N MET A 8 -31.94 16.44 11.44
CA MET A 8 -31.99 17.41 12.53
C MET A 8 -30.74 18.27 12.61
N LYS A 9 -29.56 17.70 12.35
CA LYS A 9 -28.28 18.43 12.32
C LYS A 9 -28.24 19.44 11.17
N LYS A 10 -28.72 19.07 9.97
CA LYS A 10 -28.85 19.97 8.82
C LYS A 10 -29.84 21.10 9.08
N LEU A 11 -30.96 20.84 9.73
CA LEU A 11 -31.98 21.84 10.07
C LEU A 11 -31.43 22.81 11.13
N SER A 12 -30.76 22.32 12.16
CA SER A 12 -30.11 23.12 13.20
C SER A 12 -29.03 24.02 12.63
N ASN A 13 -28.18 23.53 11.72
CA ASN A 13 -27.15 24.32 11.04
C ASN A 13 -27.76 25.42 10.16
N ARG A 14 -28.87 25.15 9.47
CA ARG A 14 -29.61 26.17 8.69
C ARG A 14 -30.18 27.27 9.55
N LEU A 15 -30.79 26.93 10.69
CA LEU A 15 -31.35 27.90 11.63
C LEU A 15 -30.25 28.76 12.25
N MET A 16 -29.08 28.19 12.57
CA MET A 16 -27.99 28.93 13.16
C MET A 16 -27.29 29.84 12.14
N LYS A 17 -27.23 29.49 10.85
CA LYS A 17 -26.77 30.37 9.77
C LYS A 17 -27.67 31.59 9.62
N LEU A 18 -28.99 31.47 9.77
CA LEU A 18 -29.95 32.56 9.75
C LEU A 18 -29.73 33.55 10.88
N PHE A 19 -29.20 33.14 12.02
CA PHE A 19 -28.92 33.97 13.19
C PHE A 19 -27.47 34.45 13.25
N GLY A 20 -26.67 34.23 12.21
CA GLY A 20 -25.25 34.61 12.15
C GLY A 20 -24.33 33.82 13.08
N VAL A 21 -24.80 32.67 13.59
CA VAL A 21 -24.01 31.75 14.35
C VAL A 21 -23.38 30.76 13.39
N ASP A 22 -22.06 30.80 13.28
CA ASP A 22 -21.30 29.87 12.46
C ASP A 22 -21.19 28.51 13.15
N THR A 23 -22.05 27.56 12.73
CA THR A 23 -22.04 26.16 13.19
C THR A 23 -21.76 25.22 12.03
N ASP A 24 -20.89 25.63 11.11
CA ASP A 24 -20.50 24.77 10.04
C ASP A 24 -19.84 23.51 10.61
N ASP A 25 -20.16 22.36 10.01
CA ASP A 25 -19.41 21.12 10.25
C ASP A 25 -17.93 21.41 10.00
N VAL A 26 -17.08 20.88 10.85
CA VAL A 26 -15.64 21.06 10.73
C VAL A 26 -15.19 20.58 9.34
N THR A 27 -14.57 21.46 8.59
CA THR A 27 -14.03 21.14 7.28
C THR A 27 -12.60 20.61 7.39
N GLU A 28 -12.15 19.90 6.36
CA GLU A 28 -10.75 19.48 6.23
C GLU A 28 -9.79 20.67 6.32
N GLU A 29 -10.14 21.78 5.65
CA GLU A 29 -9.37 23.03 5.64
C GLU A 29 -9.22 23.63 7.05
N GLU A 30 -10.26 23.57 7.86
CA GLU A 30 -10.22 24.03 9.26
C GLU A 30 -9.29 23.16 10.10
N ILE A 31 -9.32 21.84 9.92
CA ILE A 31 -8.42 20.92 10.63
C ILE A 31 -6.96 21.18 10.21
N ILE A 32 -6.69 21.35 8.93
CA ILE A 32 -5.35 21.64 8.42
C ILE A 32 -4.86 22.98 9.00
N SER A 33 -5.73 24.01 9.05
CA SER A 33 -5.39 25.29 9.66
C SER A 33 -5.02 25.15 11.13
N MET A 34 -5.75 24.34 11.90
CA MET A 34 -5.43 24.05 13.31
C MET A 34 -4.10 23.28 13.46
N VAL A 35 -3.81 22.37 12.56
CA VAL A 35 -2.53 21.63 12.54
C VAL A 35 -1.37 22.59 12.29
N ASN A 36 -1.50 23.51 11.33
CA ASN A 36 -0.47 24.50 11.04
C ASN A 36 -0.26 25.43 12.23
N GLU A 37 -1.33 25.88 12.88
CA GLU A 37 -1.26 26.70 14.09
C GLU A 37 -0.60 25.94 15.24
N GLY A 38 -0.94 24.68 15.43
CA GLY A 38 -0.32 23.80 16.45
C GLY A 38 1.19 23.62 16.23
N HIS A 39 1.60 23.55 14.96
CA HIS A 39 3.02 23.48 14.61
C HIS A 39 3.73 24.82 14.91
N GLU A 40 3.15 25.95 14.52
CA GLU A 40 3.72 27.27 14.78
C GLU A 40 3.87 27.56 16.30
N GLN A 41 2.93 27.07 17.10
CA GLN A 41 2.94 27.22 18.55
C GLN A 41 3.81 26.19 19.29
N GLY A 42 4.41 25.24 18.58
CA GLY A 42 5.27 24.20 19.14
C GLY A 42 4.53 23.03 19.81
N VAL A 43 3.21 22.92 19.64
CA VAL A 43 2.40 21.79 20.13
C VAL A 43 2.65 20.55 19.28
N LEU A 44 2.81 20.71 17.96
CA LEU A 44 3.12 19.66 17.02
C LEU A 44 4.53 19.83 16.46
N GLN A 45 5.24 18.72 16.33
CA GLN A 45 6.51 18.67 15.59
C GLN A 45 6.26 18.73 14.09
N ALA A 46 7.27 19.13 13.31
CA ALA A 46 7.17 19.25 11.86
C ALA A 46 6.77 17.93 11.19
N ASN A 47 7.36 16.83 11.62
CA ASN A 47 7.03 15.49 11.09
C ASN A 47 5.60 15.05 11.44
N GLU A 48 5.09 15.39 12.61
CA GLU A 48 3.72 15.10 13.01
C GLU A 48 2.71 15.88 12.15
N ALA A 49 2.95 17.18 11.94
CA ALA A 49 2.14 18.00 11.06
C ALA A 49 2.15 17.50 9.62
N GLU A 50 3.31 17.08 9.10
CA GLU A 50 3.45 16.50 7.77
C GLU A 50 2.66 15.20 7.62
N MET A 51 2.74 14.30 8.59
CA MET A 51 1.97 13.05 8.58
C MET A 51 0.46 13.31 8.55
N ILE A 52 -0.03 14.29 9.30
CA ILE A 52 -1.45 14.66 9.29
C ILE A 52 -1.86 15.20 7.93
N HIS A 53 -1.06 16.05 7.30
CA HIS A 53 -1.27 16.50 5.92
C HIS A 53 -1.32 15.33 4.94
N ASN A 54 -0.40 14.39 5.06
CA ASN A 54 -0.35 13.19 4.19
C ASN A 54 -1.58 12.31 4.35
N ILE A 55 -2.14 12.19 5.55
CA ILE A 55 -3.38 11.44 5.80
C ILE A 55 -4.57 12.03 5.02
N PHE A 56 -4.67 13.35 4.95
CA PHE A 56 -5.72 14.00 4.16
C PHE A 56 -5.56 13.77 2.66
N GLU A 57 -4.33 13.82 2.15
CA GLU A 57 -4.04 13.53 0.75
C GLU A 57 -4.21 12.03 0.42
N PHE A 58 -3.90 11.17 1.39
CA PHE A 58 -3.99 9.71 1.28
C PHE A 58 -5.40 9.25 0.88
N GLY A 59 -6.44 9.83 1.47
CA GLY A 59 -7.82 9.41 1.23
C GLY A 59 -8.32 9.62 -0.20
N ASP A 60 -7.68 10.49 -0.97
CA ASP A 60 -8.05 10.83 -2.35
C ASP A 60 -7.29 10.00 -3.40
N LYS A 61 -6.36 9.16 -2.98
CA LYS A 61 -5.53 8.34 -3.88
C LYS A 61 -6.13 6.96 -4.15
N ASP A 62 -5.87 6.46 -5.34
CA ASP A 62 -6.18 5.10 -5.77
C ASP A 62 -4.90 4.25 -5.86
N ALA A 63 -5.06 2.95 -5.99
CA ALA A 63 -3.94 2.02 -6.12
C ALA A 63 -2.95 2.42 -7.22
N LYS A 64 -3.47 2.90 -8.35
CA LYS A 64 -2.66 3.39 -9.47
C LYS A 64 -1.70 4.52 -9.09
N ASP A 65 -2.09 5.37 -8.15
CA ASP A 65 -1.32 6.55 -7.74
C ASP A 65 -0.10 6.18 -6.89
N ILE A 66 -0.12 5.03 -6.22
CA ILE A 66 0.92 4.62 -5.26
C ILE A 66 1.67 3.36 -5.66
N MET A 67 1.18 2.61 -6.65
CA MET A 67 1.79 1.35 -7.06
C MET A 67 3.19 1.52 -7.60
N VAL A 68 4.00 0.48 -7.46
CA VAL A 68 5.20 0.29 -8.27
C VAL A 68 4.76 -0.09 -9.67
N HIS A 69 5.09 0.73 -10.65
CA HIS A 69 4.70 0.51 -12.05
C HIS A 69 5.29 -0.78 -12.59
N ARG A 70 4.56 -1.48 -13.48
CA ARG A 70 4.97 -2.77 -14.07
C ARG A 70 6.41 -2.77 -14.62
N LYS A 71 6.88 -1.66 -15.17
CA LYS A 71 8.25 -1.53 -15.68
C LYS A 71 9.33 -1.64 -14.60
N ASN A 72 8.97 -1.35 -13.36
CA ASN A 72 9.89 -1.33 -12.22
C ASN A 72 9.69 -2.54 -11.29
N ILE A 73 8.78 -3.43 -11.61
CA ILE A 73 8.56 -4.65 -10.81
C ILE A 73 9.76 -5.58 -10.98
N ILE A 74 10.33 -5.99 -9.85
CA ILE A 74 11.32 -7.06 -9.81
C ILE A 74 10.56 -8.36 -9.54
N ALA A 75 10.34 -9.13 -10.58
CA ALA A 75 9.59 -10.39 -10.53
C ALA A 75 10.47 -11.57 -10.93
N ILE A 76 10.09 -12.74 -10.51
CA ILE A 76 10.83 -14.00 -10.74
C ILE A 76 10.06 -14.87 -11.73
N ASP A 77 10.79 -15.42 -12.70
CA ASP A 77 10.25 -16.44 -13.61
C ASP A 77 10.05 -17.76 -12.85
N GLY A 78 8.81 -18.24 -12.83
CA GLY A 78 8.45 -19.47 -12.14
C GLY A 78 9.09 -20.75 -12.72
N THR A 79 9.65 -20.68 -13.92
CA THR A 79 10.39 -21.81 -14.54
C THR A 79 11.84 -21.88 -14.08
N MET A 80 12.36 -20.87 -13.40
CA MET A 80 13.69 -20.93 -12.78
C MET A 80 13.78 -22.09 -11.78
N THR A 81 14.96 -22.69 -11.68
CA THR A 81 15.23 -23.63 -10.61
C THR A 81 15.38 -22.93 -9.27
N PHE A 82 15.29 -23.68 -8.19
CA PHE A 82 15.49 -23.12 -6.85
C PHE A 82 16.86 -22.44 -6.70
N LEU A 83 17.92 -23.04 -7.24
CA LEU A 83 19.27 -22.45 -7.19
C LEU A 83 19.38 -21.14 -8.00
N GLU A 84 18.79 -21.11 -9.18
CA GLU A 84 18.76 -19.88 -10.00
C GLU A 84 17.99 -18.76 -9.28
N MET A 85 16.89 -19.10 -8.62
CA MET A 85 16.09 -18.16 -7.83
C MET A 85 16.89 -17.65 -6.62
N LEU A 86 17.67 -18.51 -5.95
CA LEU A 86 18.54 -18.06 -4.84
C LEU A 86 19.52 -16.98 -5.30
N ASP A 87 20.20 -17.19 -6.41
CA ASP A 87 21.13 -16.20 -6.97
C ASP A 87 20.41 -14.88 -7.27
N PHE A 88 19.23 -14.94 -7.87
CA PHE A 88 18.41 -13.78 -8.17
C PHE A 88 18.01 -13.00 -6.91
N THR A 89 17.59 -13.69 -5.85
CA THR A 89 17.17 -13.04 -4.59
C THR A 89 18.34 -12.42 -3.84
N ILE A 90 19.52 -13.00 -3.92
CA ILE A 90 20.75 -12.43 -3.34
C ILE A 90 21.13 -11.13 -4.03
N GLU A 91 21.02 -11.06 -5.35
CA GLU A 91 21.34 -9.86 -6.12
C GLU A 91 20.36 -8.71 -5.89
N ASN A 92 19.06 -9.01 -5.72
CA ASN A 92 18.01 -8.00 -5.68
C ASN A 92 17.59 -7.57 -4.26
N ASN A 93 17.78 -8.41 -3.27
CA ASN A 93 17.62 -8.11 -1.84
C ASN A 93 16.24 -7.56 -1.42
N TYR A 94 15.16 -8.15 -1.93
CA TYR A 94 13.79 -7.86 -1.48
C TYR A 94 13.26 -8.98 -0.58
N SER A 95 12.24 -8.69 0.20
CA SER A 95 11.59 -9.70 1.06
C SER A 95 10.56 -10.52 0.30
N ARG A 96 9.93 -9.95 -0.73
CA ARG A 96 8.85 -10.57 -1.51
C ARG A 96 9.03 -10.29 -2.98
N TYR A 97 8.72 -11.30 -3.80
CA TYR A 97 8.81 -11.23 -5.25
C TYR A 97 7.56 -11.80 -5.88
N PRO A 98 6.88 -11.05 -6.77
CA PRO A 98 5.90 -11.67 -7.65
C PRO A 98 6.56 -12.73 -8.52
N VAL A 99 5.85 -13.82 -8.76
CA VAL A 99 6.28 -14.91 -9.63
C VAL A 99 5.37 -15.01 -10.83
N TYR A 100 5.93 -15.04 -12.01
CA TYR A 100 5.18 -15.12 -13.27
C TYR A 100 5.56 -16.36 -14.08
N ILE A 101 4.69 -16.72 -15.02
CA ILE A 101 4.95 -17.69 -16.08
C ILE A 101 4.79 -16.98 -17.42
N ASP A 102 5.75 -17.11 -18.29
CA ASP A 102 5.87 -16.50 -19.62
C ASP A 102 6.13 -15.00 -19.57
N ASP A 103 5.22 -14.21 -19.01
CA ASP A 103 5.38 -12.77 -18.87
C ASP A 103 4.71 -12.21 -17.60
N ILE A 104 4.93 -10.93 -17.35
CA ILE A 104 4.45 -10.23 -16.15
C ILE A 104 2.91 -10.15 -16.08
N ASP A 105 2.20 -10.36 -17.17
CA ASP A 105 0.73 -10.40 -17.17
C ASP A 105 0.16 -11.70 -16.64
N ASN A 106 1.02 -12.72 -16.46
CA ASN A 106 0.64 -14.01 -15.89
C ASN A 106 1.33 -14.26 -14.55
N ILE A 107 0.98 -13.50 -13.54
CA ILE A 107 1.48 -13.69 -12.17
C ILE A 107 0.73 -14.84 -11.51
N ILE A 108 1.47 -15.83 -11.03
CA ILE A 108 0.91 -17.02 -10.40
C ILE A 108 0.92 -16.96 -8.87
N GLY A 109 1.64 -16.02 -8.30
CA GLY A 109 1.71 -15.85 -6.85
C GLY A 109 2.89 -14.99 -6.42
N VAL A 110 3.21 -15.08 -5.14
CA VAL A 110 4.32 -14.35 -4.50
C VAL A 110 5.23 -15.33 -3.78
N LEU A 111 6.53 -15.12 -3.94
CA LEU A 111 7.57 -15.81 -3.21
C LEU A 111 8.07 -14.91 -2.07
N HIS A 112 8.03 -15.43 -0.85
CA HIS A 112 8.60 -14.75 0.31
C HIS A 112 9.95 -15.36 0.65
N ILE A 113 10.95 -14.53 0.88
CA ILE A 113 12.32 -14.98 1.23
C ILE A 113 12.34 -15.89 2.47
N LYS A 114 11.42 -15.69 3.40
CA LYS A 114 11.25 -16.54 4.58
C LYS A 114 10.95 -17.99 4.21
N GLU A 115 10.13 -18.23 3.18
CA GLU A 115 9.83 -19.59 2.69
C GLU A 115 11.04 -20.19 1.99
N VAL A 116 11.82 -19.38 1.28
CA VAL A 116 13.08 -19.78 0.66
C VAL A 116 14.06 -20.28 1.73
N LEU A 117 14.23 -19.52 2.82
CA LEU A 117 15.10 -19.90 3.93
C LEU A 117 14.65 -21.19 4.62
N ALA A 118 13.34 -21.40 4.75
CA ALA A 118 12.79 -22.62 5.34
C ALA A 118 13.08 -23.87 4.50
N LEU A 119 13.24 -23.73 3.18
CA LEU A 119 13.43 -24.82 2.23
C LEU A 119 14.89 -24.98 1.76
N CYS A 120 15.78 -24.02 2.05
CA CYS A 120 17.13 -23.99 1.48
C CYS A 120 18.03 -25.18 1.87
N GLN A 121 17.69 -25.94 2.91
CA GLN A 121 18.45 -27.14 3.30
C GLN A 121 18.02 -28.40 2.55
N LYS A 122 16.92 -28.36 1.83
CA LYS A 122 16.40 -29.50 1.06
C LYS A 122 17.07 -29.59 -0.31
N GLN A 123 18.20 -30.30 -0.39
CA GLN A 123 18.98 -30.41 -1.63
C GLN A 123 18.20 -31.04 -2.80
N GLU A 124 17.21 -31.88 -2.51
CA GLU A 124 16.37 -32.52 -3.52
C GLU A 124 15.57 -31.55 -4.39
N ILE A 125 15.33 -30.33 -3.93
CA ILE A 125 14.57 -29.32 -4.69
C ILE A 125 15.45 -28.37 -5.51
N TYR A 126 16.75 -28.42 -5.39
CA TYR A 126 17.67 -27.43 -5.96
C TYR A 126 17.55 -27.28 -7.47
N HIS A 127 17.26 -28.36 -8.18
CA HIS A 127 17.11 -28.38 -9.64
C HIS A 127 15.65 -28.44 -10.09
N THR A 128 14.72 -28.27 -9.17
CA THR A 128 13.29 -28.23 -9.45
C THR A 128 12.87 -26.79 -9.76
N ALA A 129 12.04 -26.61 -10.79
CA ALA A 129 11.43 -25.32 -11.09
C ALA A 129 10.62 -24.82 -9.90
N ILE A 130 10.75 -23.55 -9.55
CA ILE A 130 10.10 -23.02 -8.34
C ILE A 130 8.59 -23.11 -8.38
N LYS A 131 7.97 -23.06 -9.58
CA LYS A 131 6.53 -23.25 -9.76
C LYS A 131 6.04 -24.62 -9.29
N ASP A 132 6.90 -25.63 -9.29
CA ASP A 132 6.58 -27.02 -8.95
C ASP A 132 6.96 -27.38 -7.51
N ILE A 133 7.55 -26.47 -6.76
CA ILE A 133 7.92 -26.68 -5.36
C ILE A 133 6.73 -26.35 -4.48
N LYS A 134 6.17 -27.38 -3.85
CA LYS A 134 5.01 -27.23 -2.97
C LYS A 134 5.33 -26.34 -1.76
N GLY A 135 4.46 -25.35 -1.53
CA GLY A 135 4.54 -24.45 -0.39
C GLY A 135 5.49 -23.28 -0.53
N LEU A 136 6.17 -23.13 -1.68
CA LEU A 136 7.10 -22.04 -1.91
C LEU A 136 6.38 -20.76 -2.41
N ILE A 137 5.50 -20.91 -3.39
CA ILE A 137 4.74 -19.79 -3.98
C ILE A 137 3.37 -19.75 -3.33
N ARG A 138 3.02 -18.58 -2.79
CA ARG A 138 1.73 -18.33 -2.15
C ARG A 138 0.80 -17.59 -3.08
N GLU A 139 -0.48 -17.80 -2.91
CA GLU A 139 -1.52 -17.04 -3.62
C GLU A 139 -1.38 -15.55 -3.34
N VAL A 140 -1.72 -14.72 -4.32
CA VAL A 140 -1.70 -13.27 -4.25
C VAL A 140 -3.03 -12.72 -4.73
N ASP A 141 -3.50 -11.65 -4.11
CA ASP A 141 -4.72 -10.96 -4.52
C ASP A 141 -4.46 -10.00 -5.67
N PHE A 142 -5.44 -9.90 -6.58
CA PHE A 142 -5.46 -8.98 -7.70
C PHE A 142 -6.51 -7.91 -7.42
N ILE A 143 -6.13 -6.65 -7.61
CA ILE A 143 -7.03 -5.51 -7.38
C ILE A 143 -7.04 -4.58 -8.61
N PRO A 144 -8.14 -3.86 -8.85
CA PRO A 144 -8.18 -2.89 -9.94
C PRO A 144 -7.36 -1.63 -9.60
N GLU A 145 -6.89 -0.93 -10.64
CA GLU A 145 -6.17 0.34 -10.54
C GLU A 145 -6.94 1.41 -9.76
N THR A 146 -8.25 1.38 -9.85
CA THR A 146 -9.17 2.36 -9.24
C THR A 146 -9.52 2.07 -7.79
N ARG A 147 -8.96 1.01 -7.20
CA ARG A 147 -9.20 0.70 -5.79
C ARG A 147 -8.72 1.85 -4.91
N ASN A 148 -9.64 2.44 -4.13
CA ASN A 148 -9.29 3.49 -3.18
C ASN A 148 -8.29 2.97 -2.14
N ILE A 149 -7.31 3.78 -1.80
CA ILE A 149 -6.19 3.39 -0.94
C ILE A 149 -6.64 3.05 0.49
N ASN A 150 -7.64 3.75 1.04
CA ASN A 150 -8.18 3.44 2.36
C ASN A 150 -8.84 2.06 2.39
N THR A 151 -9.63 1.75 1.36
CA THR A 151 -10.26 0.45 1.19
C THR A 151 -9.20 -0.65 1.05
N LEU A 152 -8.19 -0.39 0.24
CA LEU A 152 -7.07 -1.31 0.04
C LEU A 152 -6.29 -1.56 1.34
N PHE A 153 -5.96 -0.50 2.06
CA PHE A 153 -5.23 -0.58 3.33
C PHE A 153 -5.99 -1.42 4.36
N THR A 154 -7.29 -1.15 4.52
CA THR A 154 -8.15 -1.90 5.43
C THR A 154 -8.23 -3.38 5.05
N MET A 155 -8.40 -3.67 3.76
CA MET A 155 -8.42 -5.03 3.24
C MET A 155 -7.12 -5.77 3.53
N MET A 156 -5.98 -5.13 3.26
CA MET A 156 -4.67 -5.73 3.47
C MET A 156 -4.36 -5.96 4.95
N GLN A 157 -4.74 -5.03 5.83
CA GLN A 157 -4.62 -5.20 7.27
C GLN A 157 -5.44 -6.38 7.78
N ASN A 158 -6.72 -6.46 7.40
CA ASN A 158 -7.63 -7.51 7.87
C ASN A 158 -7.20 -8.89 7.37
N ALA A 159 -6.73 -8.99 6.14
CA ALA A 159 -6.25 -10.24 5.54
C ALA A 159 -4.80 -10.57 5.91
N LYS A 160 -4.08 -9.66 6.58
CA LYS A 160 -2.63 -9.75 6.84
C LYS A 160 -1.82 -9.96 5.56
N THR A 161 -2.26 -9.35 4.49
CA THR A 161 -1.62 -9.37 3.18
C THR A 161 -0.57 -8.27 3.11
N HIS A 162 0.59 -8.58 2.58
CA HIS A 162 1.71 -7.64 2.46
C HIS A 162 1.92 -7.09 1.05
N MET A 163 1.39 -7.75 0.04
CA MET A 163 1.53 -7.38 -1.36
C MET A 163 0.30 -7.78 -2.15
N VAL A 164 -0.14 -6.92 -3.06
CA VAL A 164 -1.20 -7.18 -4.03
C VAL A 164 -0.73 -6.81 -5.43
N ILE A 165 -1.33 -7.46 -6.43
CA ILE A 165 -1.10 -7.16 -7.84
C ILE A 165 -2.20 -6.23 -8.33
N VAL A 166 -1.81 -5.14 -8.98
CA VAL A 166 -2.74 -4.17 -9.57
C VAL A 166 -2.93 -4.51 -11.04
N VAL A 167 -4.17 -4.64 -11.46
CA VAL A 167 -4.54 -4.97 -12.84
C VAL A 167 -5.39 -3.87 -13.47
N ASP A 168 -5.25 -3.73 -14.78
CA ASP A 168 -6.08 -2.84 -15.59
C ASP A 168 -7.43 -3.49 -15.95
N GLU A 169 -8.25 -2.78 -16.75
CA GLU A 169 -9.56 -3.24 -17.19
C GLU A 169 -9.50 -4.48 -18.09
N TYR A 170 -8.36 -4.80 -18.68
CA TYR A 170 -8.13 -5.98 -19.50
C TYR A 170 -7.55 -7.16 -18.73
N GLY A 171 -7.32 -7.00 -17.44
CA GLY A 171 -6.69 -8.01 -16.59
C GLY A 171 -5.18 -8.09 -16.72
N GLN A 172 -4.55 -7.13 -17.39
CA GLN A 172 -3.10 -7.04 -17.50
C GLN A 172 -2.51 -6.41 -16.23
N THR A 173 -1.31 -6.82 -15.86
CA THR A 173 -0.61 -6.27 -14.71
C THR A 173 -0.21 -4.81 -14.96
N SER A 174 -0.73 -3.92 -14.13
CA SER A 174 -0.35 -2.50 -14.11
C SER A 174 0.81 -2.22 -13.17
N GLY A 175 0.83 -2.88 -12.03
CA GLY A 175 1.82 -2.68 -11.01
C GLY A 175 1.61 -3.57 -9.80
N ILE A 176 2.32 -3.28 -8.74
CA ILE A 176 2.16 -3.92 -7.42
C ILE A 176 2.05 -2.87 -6.33
N VAL A 177 1.34 -3.20 -5.27
CA VAL A 177 1.29 -2.41 -4.03
C VAL A 177 1.72 -3.31 -2.88
N ALA A 178 2.75 -2.88 -2.17
CA ALA A 178 3.15 -3.47 -0.91
C ALA A 178 2.59 -2.64 0.26
N MET A 179 2.43 -3.25 1.44
CA MET A 179 1.99 -2.53 2.64
C MET A 179 2.93 -1.36 2.95
N GLU A 180 4.22 -1.53 2.72
CA GLU A 180 5.24 -0.50 2.93
C GLU A 180 5.01 0.73 2.04
N ASP A 181 4.54 0.55 0.80
CA ASP A 181 4.20 1.65 -0.12
C ASP A 181 3.05 2.51 0.41
N ILE A 182 2.06 1.86 1.02
CA ILE A 182 0.92 2.54 1.64
C ILE A 182 1.36 3.33 2.86
N LEU A 183 2.18 2.73 3.73
CA LEU A 183 2.69 3.39 4.93
C LEU A 183 3.60 4.56 4.59
N GLU A 184 4.39 4.47 3.53
CA GLU A 184 5.24 5.56 3.05
C GLU A 184 4.43 6.79 2.64
N GLU A 185 3.23 6.61 2.06
CA GLU A 185 2.33 7.72 1.74
C GLU A 185 1.89 8.51 2.97
N ILE A 186 1.74 7.86 4.12
CA ILE A 186 1.36 8.50 5.39
C ILE A 186 2.58 9.12 6.07
N VAL A 187 3.64 8.36 6.19
CA VAL A 187 4.85 8.75 6.95
C VAL A 187 5.70 9.73 6.14
N GLY A 188 5.68 9.61 4.80
CA GLY A 188 6.57 10.35 3.91
C GLY A 188 7.98 9.77 3.91
N ASN A 189 8.87 10.39 3.13
CA ASN A 189 10.29 10.07 3.19
C ASN A 189 10.84 10.57 4.51
N ILE A 190 11.04 9.64 5.44
CA ILE A 190 11.91 9.90 6.58
C ILE A 190 13.33 9.87 6.01
N GLU A 191 13.84 11.03 5.58
CA GLU A 191 15.27 11.20 5.48
C GLU A 191 15.80 11.07 6.90
N ASP A 192 16.56 10.01 7.14
CA ASP A 192 17.29 9.84 8.37
C ASP A 192 18.16 11.09 8.55
N GLU A 193 18.01 11.81 9.66
CA GLU A 193 18.85 12.99 9.97
C GLU A 193 20.35 12.63 10.04
N HIS A 194 20.69 11.36 9.86
CA HIS A 194 22.04 10.83 9.84
C HIS A 194 22.68 10.76 8.44
N ASP A 195 21.92 11.00 7.36
CA ASP A 195 22.45 10.99 5.98
C ASP A 195 23.03 12.36 5.55
N GLN A 196 23.22 13.30 6.48
CA GLN A 196 23.84 14.61 6.23
C GLN A 196 25.20 14.79 6.93
N GLU A 197 26.02 13.76 6.98
CA GLU A 197 27.46 13.92 7.26
C GLU A 197 28.32 13.46 6.10
#